data_15980ecc1303f9c13888dafaf5ed247f
#
_entry.id   15980ecc1303f9c13888dafaf5ed247f
#
_cell.length_a   1.000
_cell.length_b   1.000
_cell.length_c   1.000
_cell.angle_alpha   90.00
_cell.angle_beta   90.00
_cell.angle_gamma   90.00
#
_symmetry.space_group_name_H-M   'P 1'
#
loop_
_entity.id
_entity.type
_entity.pdbx_description
1 polymer ?
#
loop_
_entity_poly.entity_id
_entity_poly.type
_entity_poly.pdbx_seq_one_letter_code
_entity_poly.pdbx_strand_id
1 'polypeptide(L)'
;MDNLYPISTYLGKIGDPNKGGLPLKEFLKRQKLHKKAEIRAMEDIPEFIEKANRIYDYNHFINDAGGSICELMDTTAMDAIVEHTVVLYIQDDEEFRDELIKRATLHPKPMFYTEEFLIENLDLYTEQTGVTHETMDPDDFVKWVFPKLLDYRKNKYETIAENYGYKISASEIGKVQNEEDFLSLISKAMTD
;
A
#
# COMPACT_ATOMS: atom_id res chain seq x y z
N MET A 1 12.13 16.38 -11.86
CA MET A 1 13.03 15.38 -11.22
C MET A 1 12.21 14.67 -10.16
N ASP A 2 12.15 13.36 -10.23
CA ASP A 2 11.37 12.56 -9.27
C ASP A 2 12.19 12.37 -7.99
N ASN A 3 12.03 13.29 -7.04
CA ASN A 3 12.78 13.28 -5.78
C ASN A 3 12.39 12.11 -4.85
N LEU A 4 11.33 11.35 -5.20
CA LEU A 4 10.87 10.20 -4.43
C LEU A 4 11.52 8.88 -4.88
N TYR A 5 12.22 8.87 -6.01
CA TYR A 5 12.87 7.67 -6.52
C TYR A 5 13.79 6.97 -5.51
N PRO A 6 14.65 7.67 -4.76
CA PRO A 6 15.50 7.02 -3.75
C PRO A 6 14.72 6.35 -2.62
N ILE A 7 13.55 6.90 -2.25
CA ILE A 7 12.69 6.36 -1.19
C ILE A 7 11.95 5.12 -1.69
N SER A 8 11.38 5.19 -2.89
CA SER A 8 10.66 4.04 -3.49
C SER A 8 11.56 2.83 -3.76
N THR A 9 12.86 3.06 -3.98
CA THR A 9 13.84 1.98 -4.22
C THR A 9 14.45 1.42 -2.94
N TYR A 10 14.28 2.06 -1.78
CA TYR A 10 14.89 1.65 -0.52
C TYR A 10 14.48 0.23 -0.10
N LEU A 11 13.21 -0.14 -0.27
CA LEU A 11 12.74 -1.50 0.06
C LEU A 11 13.54 -2.57 -0.68
N GLY A 12 13.87 -2.32 -1.95
CA GLY A 12 14.47 -3.32 -2.83
C GLY A 12 13.50 -4.48 -3.12
N LYS A 13 13.97 -5.46 -3.83
CA LYS A 13 13.25 -6.71 -4.13
C LYS A 13 14.08 -7.89 -3.63
N ILE A 14 13.42 -8.90 -3.07
CA ILE A 14 14.10 -10.13 -2.65
C ILE A 14 14.50 -10.95 -3.88
N GLY A 15 15.66 -11.59 -3.86
CA GLY A 15 16.13 -12.45 -4.94
C GLY A 15 17.65 -12.52 -5.04
N ASP A 16 18.12 -13.08 -6.15
CA ASP A 16 19.54 -13.24 -6.45
C ASP A 16 20.25 -11.86 -6.50
N PRO A 17 21.29 -11.64 -5.68
CA PRO A 17 22.07 -10.41 -5.72
C PRO A 17 22.71 -10.12 -7.08
N ASN A 18 23.06 -11.16 -7.85
CA ASN A 18 23.63 -11.00 -9.19
C ASN A 18 22.61 -10.50 -10.22
N LYS A 19 21.32 -10.60 -9.88
CA LYS A 19 20.18 -10.09 -10.67
C LYS A 19 19.57 -8.82 -10.07
N GLY A 20 20.25 -8.18 -9.13
CA GLY A 20 19.78 -6.97 -8.47
C GLY A 20 18.81 -7.20 -7.30
N GLY A 21 18.67 -8.44 -6.86
CA GLY A 21 17.89 -8.80 -5.68
C GLY A 21 18.63 -8.56 -4.37
N LEU A 22 17.89 -8.67 -3.27
CA LEU A 22 18.43 -8.61 -1.92
C LEU A 22 18.39 -10.01 -1.28
N PRO A 23 19.43 -10.39 -0.52
CA PRO A 23 19.37 -11.57 0.34
C PRO A 23 18.24 -11.44 1.37
N LEU A 24 17.58 -12.55 1.70
CA LEU A 24 16.42 -12.58 2.60
C LEU A 24 16.63 -11.80 3.91
N LYS A 25 17.78 -11.98 4.56
CA LYS A 25 18.09 -11.30 5.82
C LYS A 25 18.10 -9.77 5.68
N GLU A 26 18.70 -9.25 4.62
CA GLU A 26 18.77 -7.81 4.36
C GLU A 26 17.38 -7.29 3.95
N PHE A 27 16.64 -8.03 3.14
CA PHE A 27 15.29 -7.70 2.74
C PHE A 27 14.37 -7.58 3.95
N LEU A 28 14.32 -8.57 4.85
CA LEU A 28 13.52 -8.54 6.08
C LEU A 28 13.89 -7.36 7.00
N LYS A 29 15.19 -7.03 7.10
CA LYS A 29 15.61 -5.84 7.84
C LYS A 29 15.02 -4.57 7.27
N ARG A 30 15.02 -4.40 5.94
CA ARG A 30 14.43 -3.23 5.28
C ARG A 30 12.92 -3.18 5.44
N GLN A 31 12.23 -4.32 5.38
CA GLN A 31 10.79 -4.42 5.65
C GLN A 31 10.45 -3.91 7.06
N LYS A 32 11.21 -4.33 8.07
CA LYS A 32 11.02 -3.86 9.46
C LYS A 32 11.27 -2.36 9.63
N LEU A 33 12.26 -1.80 8.95
CA LEU A 33 12.54 -0.37 8.97
C LEU A 33 11.46 0.43 8.24
N HIS A 34 10.98 -0.07 7.11
CA HIS A 34 9.88 0.53 6.36
C HIS A 34 8.60 0.59 7.20
N LYS A 35 8.19 -0.54 7.82
CA LYS A 35 7.03 -0.57 8.72
C LYS A 35 7.13 0.48 9.82
N LYS A 36 8.29 0.62 10.46
CA LYS A 36 8.49 1.65 11.50
C LYS A 36 8.37 3.07 10.96
N ALA A 37 8.86 3.30 9.74
CA ALA A 37 8.78 4.61 9.10
C ALA A 37 7.33 4.94 8.70
N GLU A 38 6.57 3.98 8.17
CA GLU A 38 5.15 4.17 7.87
C GLU A 38 4.34 4.48 9.13
N ILE A 39 4.54 3.74 10.22
CA ILE A 39 3.86 4.02 11.50
C ILE A 39 4.10 5.46 11.93
N ARG A 40 5.36 5.91 11.94
CA ARG A 40 5.69 7.29 12.34
C ARG A 40 5.10 8.34 11.41
N ALA A 41 5.13 8.07 10.09
CA ALA A 41 4.54 8.98 9.12
C ALA A 41 3.02 9.15 9.31
N MET A 42 2.33 8.08 9.73
CA MET A 42 0.90 8.15 10.05
C MET A 42 0.64 8.86 11.40
N GLU A 43 1.49 8.63 12.40
CA GLU A 43 1.43 9.36 13.68
C GLU A 43 1.64 10.87 13.52
N ASP A 44 2.35 11.31 12.47
CA ASP A 44 2.59 12.72 12.16
C ASP A 44 1.41 13.40 11.43
N ILE A 45 0.38 12.66 10.99
CA ILE A 45 -0.79 13.20 10.24
C ILE A 45 -1.46 14.37 10.97
N PRO A 46 -1.76 14.32 12.27
CA PRO A 46 -2.40 15.44 12.98
C PRO A 46 -1.58 16.74 12.88
N GLU A 47 -0.26 16.64 12.98
CA GLU A 47 0.64 17.79 12.84
C GLU A 47 0.62 18.36 11.41
N PHE A 48 0.55 17.49 10.38
CA PHE A 48 0.43 17.95 8.99
C PHE A 48 -0.89 18.63 8.71
N ILE A 49 -2.01 18.13 9.26
CA ILE A 49 -3.33 18.77 9.16
C ILE A 49 -3.29 20.16 9.79
N GLU A 50 -2.76 20.27 11.03
CA GLU A 50 -2.62 21.57 11.71
C GLU A 50 -1.77 22.55 10.88
N LYS A 51 -0.64 22.10 10.35
CA LYS A 51 0.24 22.93 9.54
C LYS A 51 -0.42 23.36 8.22
N ALA A 52 -1.15 22.46 7.55
CA ALA A 52 -1.86 22.76 6.31
C ALA A 52 -2.89 23.88 6.53
N ASN A 53 -3.66 23.81 7.60
CA ASN A 53 -4.62 24.86 7.96
C ASN A 53 -3.90 26.14 8.37
N ARG A 54 -2.99 26.09 9.35
CA ARG A 54 -2.38 27.31 9.94
C ARG A 54 -1.49 28.09 8.98
N ILE A 55 -0.73 27.37 8.10
CA ILE A 55 0.29 28.01 7.22
C ILE A 55 -0.30 28.38 5.88
N TYR A 56 -1.18 27.52 5.34
CA TYR A 56 -1.68 27.64 3.97
C TYR A 56 -3.16 27.94 3.87
N ASP A 57 -3.88 27.97 5.00
CA ASP A 57 -5.34 28.18 5.07
C ASP A 57 -6.11 27.14 4.23
N TYR A 58 -5.60 25.90 4.18
CA TYR A 58 -6.28 24.82 3.49
C TYR A 58 -7.38 24.23 4.37
N ASN A 59 -8.59 24.16 3.83
CA ASN A 59 -9.75 23.59 4.49
C ASN A 59 -9.82 22.06 4.37
N HIS A 60 -9.11 21.49 3.41
CA HIS A 60 -9.08 20.06 3.16
C HIS A 60 -7.62 19.55 3.08
N PHE A 61 -7.40 18.40 3.66
CA PHE A 61 -6.13 17.69 3.64
C PHE A 61 -6.38 16.26 3.18
N ILE A 62 -5.70 15.82 2.13
CA ILE A 62 -5.79 14.45 1.63
C ILE A 62 -4.48 13.73 1.96
N ASN A 63 -4.59 12.64 2.71
CA ASN A 63 -3.49 11.74 2.97
C ASN A 63 -3.61 10.51 2.04
N ASP A 64 -2.76 10.43 1.04
CA ASP A 64 -2.65 9.24 0.20
C ASP A 64 -1.80 8.19 0.92
N ALA A 65 -2.47 7.26 1.60
CA ALA A 65 -1.80 6.20 2.32
C ALA A 65 -1.30 5.10 1.37
N GLY A 66 -0.09 4.61 1.61
CA GLY A 66 0.49 3.52 0.83
C GLY A 66 -0.33 2.22 0.91
N GLY A 67 -0.18 1.37 -0.12
CA GLY A 67 -0.89 0.09 -0.21
C GLY A 67 -0.56 -0.94 0.89
N SER A 68 0.25 -0.60 1.87
CA SER A 68 0.60 -1.40 3.04
C SER A 68 -0.10 -0.96 4.32
N ILE A 69 -0.91 0.11 4.30
CA ILE A 69 -1.55 0.65 5.51
C ILE A 69 -2.41 -0.39 6.26
N CYS A 70 -3.03 -1.32 5.54
CA CYS A 70 -3.80 -2.41 6.15
C CYS A 70 -2.95 -3.39 6.98
N GLU A 71 -1.63 -3.36 6.86
CA GLU A 71 -0.69 -4.13 7.68
C GLU A 71 -0.35 -3.43 9.01
N LEU A 72 -0.90 -2.23 9.23
CA LEU A 72 -0.66 -1.40 10.41
C LEU A 72 -1.88 -1.32 11.34
N MET A 73 -2.93 -2.15 11.14
CA MET A 73 -4.20 -2.10 11.88
C MET A 73 -4.04 -2.17 13.41
N ASP A 74 -3.07 -2.95 13.88
CA ASP A 74 -2.83 -3.14 15.32
C ASP A 74 -1.73 -2.19 15.87
N THR A 75 -1.65 -0.99 15.32
CA THR A 75 -0.62 -0.01 15.71
C THR A 75 -1.22 1.36 16.01
N THR A 76 -0.47 2.19 16.72
CA THR A 76 -0.78 3.61 16.99
C THR A 76 -1.01 4.43 15.71
N ALA A 77 -0.49 3.98 14.57
CA ALA A 77 -0.73 4.60 13.28
C ALA A 77 -2.22 4.58 12.90
N MET A 78 -2.89 3.47 13.15
CA MET A 78 -4.31 3.34 12.82
C MET A 78 -5.17 4.21 13.75
N ASP A 79 -4.81 4.30 15.04
CA ASP A 79 -5.48 5.18 15.98
C ASP A 79 -5.39 6.65 15.52
N ALA A 80 -4.20 7.11 15.11
CA ALA A 80 -3.99 8.46 14.63
C ALA A 80 -4.81 8.78 13.35
N ILE A 81 -4.88 7.83 12.42
CA ILE A 81 -5.68 7.97 11.19
C ILE A 81 -7.16 8.08 11.53
N VAL A 82 -7.69 7.17 12.32
CA VAL A 82 -9.12 7.08 12.64
C VAL A 82 -9.59 8.28 13.44
N GLU A 83 -8.77 8.78 14.37
CA GLU A 83 -9.12 9.93 15.20
C GLU A 83 -9.17 11.26 14.43
N HIS A 84 -8.33 11.39 13.39
CA HIS A 84 -8.10 12.70 12.75
C HIS A 84 -8.53 12.78 11.28
N THR A 85 -8.97 11.67 10.68
CA THR A 85 -9.33 11.64 9.26
C THR A 85 -10.60 10.85 8.97
N VAL A 86 -11.20 11.10 7.81
CA VAL A 86 -12.22 10.23 7.22
C VAL A 86 -11.51 9.20 6.35
N VAL A 87 -11.61 7.93 6.72
CA VAL A 87 -10.95 6.85 5.97
C VAL A 87 -11.81 6.45 4.77
N LEU A 88 -11.22 6.52 3.57
CA LEU A 88 -11.87 6.11 2.34
C LEU A 88 -11.13 4.93 1.73
N TYR A 89 -11.80 3.80 1.61
CA TYR A 89 -11.32 2.65 0.87
C TYR A 89 -11.81 2.71 -0.57
N ILE A 90 -10.89 2.89 -1.52
CA ILE A 90 -11.20 2.80 -2.94
C ILE A 90 -11.20 1.33 -3.32
N GLN A 91 -12.40 0.76 -3.42
CA GLN A 91 -12.59 -0.63 -3.75
C GLN A 91 -12.39 -0.87 -5.25
N ASP A 92 -11.50 -1.80 -5.59
CA ASP A 92 -11.29 -2.25 -6.96
C ASP A 92 -12.47 -3.12 -7.45
N ASP A 93 -12.79 -2.98 -8.73
CA ASP A 93 -13.56 -3.94 -9.50
C ASP A 93 -12.62 -4.89 -10.27
N GLU A 94 -13.18 -5.90 -10.96
CA GLU A 94 -12.37 -6.88 -11.70
C GLU A 94 -11.52 -6.23 -12.79
N GLU A 95 -12.05 -5.24 -13.52
CA GLU A 95 -11.34 -4.55 -14.59
C GLU A 95 -10.15 -3.75 -14.03
N PHE A 96 -10.35 -3.06 -12.93
CA PHE A 96 -9.30 -2.28 -12.26
C PHE A 96 -8.22 -3.20 -11.67
N ARG A 97 -8.63 -4.35 -11.11
CA ARG A 97 -7.71 -5.36 -10.61
C ARG A 97 -6.78 -5.90 -11.72
N ASP A 98 -7.34 -6.23 -12.88
CA ASP A 98 -6.57 -6.73 -14.02
C ASP A 98 -5.56 -5.69 -14.51
N GLU A 99 -5.95 -4.41 -14.55
CA GLU A 99 -5.03 -3.32 -14.90
C GLU A 99 -3.89 -3.17 -13.86
N LEU A 100 -4.17 -3.32 -12.55
CA LEU A 100 -3.13 -3.31 -11.52
C LEU A 100 -2.14 -4.46 -11.71
N ILE A 101 -2.61 -5.68 -11.98
CA ILE A 101 -1.77 -6.85 -12.23
C ILE A 101 -0.92 -6.64 -13.48
N LYS A 102 -1.51 -6.12 -14.55
CA LYS A 102 -0.81 -5.81 -15.80
C LYS A 102 0.29 -4.78 -15.58
N ARG A 103 0.02 -3.70 -14.83
CA ARG A 103 1.02 -2.67 -14.48
C ARG A 103 2.15 -3.25 -13.64
N ALA A 104 1.87 -4.09 -12.66
CA ALA A 104 2.88 -4.75 -11.84
C ALA A 104 3.73 -5.74 -12.66
N THR A 105 3.14 -6.38 -13.68
CA THR A 105 3.86 -7.26 -14.60
C THR A 105 4.80 -6.50 -15.51
N LEU A 106 4.36 -5.34 -16.04
CA LEU A 106 5.18 -4.51 -16.92
C LEU A 106 6.27 -3.74 -16.16
N HIS A 107 5.98 -3.33 -14.94
CA HIS A 107 6.87 -2.51 -14.11
C HIS A 107 6.90 -3.05 -12.67
N PRO A 108 7.57 -4.19 -12.42
CA PRO A 108 7.65 -4.76 -11.07
C PRO A 108 8.39 -3.81 -10.12
N LYS A 109 7.67 -3.34 -9.10
CA LYS A 109 8.18 -2.39 -8.09
C LYS A 109 8.50 -3.11 -6.78
N PRO A 110 9.44 -2.58 -5.98
CA PRO A 110 9.59 -3.00 -4.60
C PRO A 110 8.27 -2.87 -3.84
N MET A 111 7.94 -3.87 -3.02
CA MET A 111 6.71 -3.88 -2.22
C MET A 111 7.01 -4.25 -0.77
N PHE A 112 6.15 -3.78 0.12
CA PHE A 112 6.14 -4.22 1.49
C PHE A 112 5.39 -5.56 1.61
N TYR A 113 5.93 -6.46 2.43
CA TYR A 113 5.29 -7.71 2.84
C TYR A 113 5.42 -7.89 4.33
N THR A 114 4.42 -8.47 4.99
CA THR A 114 4.63 -9.00 6.34
C THR A 114 5.58 -10.20 6.26
N GLU A 115 6.33 -10.45 7.34
CA GLU A 115 7.30 -11.56 7.37
C GLU A 115 6.58 -12.90 7.13
N GLU A 116 5.41 -13.09 7.75
CA GLU A 116 4.58 -14.29 7.61
C GLU A 116 4.15 -14.52 6.15
N PHE A 117 3.52 -13.52 5.53
CA PHE A 117 3.11 -13.60 4.12
C PHE A 117 4.30 -13.88 3.19
N LEU A 118 5.43 -13.22 3.44
CA LEU A 118 6.62 -13.40 2.60
C LEU A 118 7.15 -14.82 2.67
N ILE A 119 7.35 -15.36 3.86
CA ILE A 119 7.93 -16.71 4.04
C ILE A 119 7.03 -17.76 3.41
N GLU A 120 5.72 -17.73 3.69
CA GLU A 120 4.75 -18.63 3.08
C GLU A 120 4.83 -18.60 1.55
N ASN A 121 4.90 -17.41 0.95
CA ASN A 121 4.93 -17.28 -0.50
C ASN A 121 6.30 -17.60 -1.12
N LEU A 122 7.40 -17.48 -0.39
CA LEU A 122 8.70 -17.98 -0.84
C LEU A 122 8.73 -19.50 -0.92
N ASP A 123 8.15 -20.17 0.07
CA ASP A 123 8.04 -21.63 0.10
C ASP A 123 7.17 -22.13 -1.06
N LEU A 124 5.99 -21.52 -1.27
CA LEU A 124 5.10 -21.83 -2.39
C LEU A 124 5.75 -21.56 -3.76
N TYR A 125 6.49 -20.46 -3.89
CA TYR A 125 7.21 -20.15 -5.13
C TYR A 125 8.28 -21.21 -5.42
N THR A 126 9.03 -21.60 -4.40
CA THR A 126 10.06 -22.64 -4.52
C THR A 126 9.45 -24.00 -4.88
N GLU A 127 8.32 -24.36 -4.26
CA GLU A 127 7.61 -25.60 -4.56
C GLU A 127 7.12 -25.66 -6.02
N GLN A 128 6.56 -24.54 -6.52
CA GLN A 128 5.99 -24.47 -7.88
C GLN A 128 7.03 -24.35 -8.99
N THR A 129 8.15 -23.67 -8.73
CA THR A 129 9.14 -23.34 -9.76
C THR A 129 10.44 -24.13 -9.65
N GLY A 130 10.71 -24.72 -8.50
CA GLY A 130 12.01 -25.33 -8.17
C GLY A 130 13.13 -24.31 -7.92
N VAL A 131 12.82 -23.00 -7.89
CA VAL A 131 13.79 -21.91 -7.73
C VAL A 131 13.74 -21.35 -6.33
N THR A 132 14.87 -21.32 -5.62
CA THR A 132 14.96 -20.76 -4.27
C THR A 132 15.10 -19.24 -4.30
N HIS A 133 14.81 -18.59 -3.15
CA HIS A 133 14.94 -17.14 -3.00
C HIS A 133 16.38 -16.63 -3.21
N GLU A 134 17.40 -17.49 -3.16
CA GLU A 134 18.79 -17.14 -3.39
C GLU A 134 19.16 -17.05 -4.88
N THR A 135 18.39 -17.71 -5.74
CA THR A 135 18.66 -17.83 -7.18
C THR A 135 17.57 -17.27 -8.07
N MET A 136 16.42 -16.89 -7.47
CA MET A 136 15.28 -16.36 -8.22
C MET A 136 15.55 -14.98 -8.80
N ASP A 137 14.94 -14.70 -9.94
CA ASP A 137 14.86 -13.35 -10.45
C ASP A 137 13.90 -12.52 -9.57
N PRO A 138 14.34 -11.36 -9.03
CA PRO A 138 13.50 -10.56 -8.14
C PRO A 138 12.24 -10.01 -8.82
N ASP A 139 12.29 -9.73 -10.12
CA ASP A 139 11.13 -9.24 -10.86
C ASP A 139 10.12 -10.35 -11.12
N ASP A 140 10.57 -11.57 -11.36
CA ASP A 140 9.67 -12.70 -11.57
C ASP A 140 8.93 -13.08 -10.30
N PHE A 141 9.58 -13.00 -9.14
CA PHE A 141 8.90 -13.19 -7.86
C PHE A 141 7.85 -12.09 -7.62
N VAL A 142 8.17 -10.82 -7.87
CA VAL A 142 7.21 -9.72 -7.74
C VAL A 142 5.98 -9.94 -8.62
N LYS A 143 6.16 -10.30 -9.89
CA LYS A 143 5.05 -10.59 -10.81
C LYS A 143 4.17 -11.74 -10.31
N TRP A 144 4.79 -12.79 -9.80
CA TRP A 144 4.09 -13.99 -9.32
C TRP A 144 3.33 -13.75 -8.01
N VAL A 145 3.92 -12.98 -7.07
CA VAL A 145 3.35 -12.76 -5.75
C VAL A 145 2.31 -11.63 -5.71
N PHE A 146 2.35 -10.69 -6.66
CA PHE A 146 1.50 -9.50 -6.64
C PHE A 146 0.00 -9.80 -6.63
N PRO A 147 -0.55 -10.70 -7.48
CA PRO A 147 -1.97 -11.06 -7.41
C PRO A 147 -2.37 -11.62 -6.03
N LYS A 148 -1.50 -12.44 -5.43
CA LYS A 148 -1.71 -13.02 -4.10
C LYS A 148 -1.71 -11.95 -3.00
N LEU A 149 -0.84 -10.94 -3.13
CA LEU A 149 -0.79 -9.81 -2.22
C LEU A 149 -2.06 -8.96 -2.29
N LEU A 150 -2.62 -8.75 -3.48
CA LEU A 150 -3.91 -8.07 -3.64
C LEU A 150 -5.02 -8.81 -2.90
N ASP A 151 -5.11 -10.13 -3.10
CA ASP A 151 -6.13 -10.96 -2.43
C ASP A 151 -5.96 -10.98 -0.90
N TYR A 152 -4.71 -11.11 -0.44
CA TYR A 152 -4.38 -11.10 0.99
C TYR A 152 -4.78 -9.77 1.67
N ARG A 153 -4.63 -8.65 0.97
CA ARG A 153 -4.94 -7.31 1.49
C ARG A 153 -6.42 -6.93 1.39
N LYS A 154 -7.13 -7.47 0.41
CA LYS A 154 -8.53 -7.11 0.15
C LYS A 154 -9.40 -7.20 1.41
N ASN A 155 -9.40 -8.35 2.08
CA ASN A 155 -10.19 -8.55 3.29
C ASN A 155 -9.79 -7.60 4.44
N LYS A 156 -8.50 -7.25 4.54
CA LYS A 156 -8.02 -6.29 5.54
C LYS A 156 -8.53 -4.89 5.27
N TYR A 157 -8.53 -4.46 4.01
CA TYR A 157 -9.09 -3.17 3.62
C TYR A 157 -10.60 -3.11 3.80
N GLU A 158 -11.30 -4.19 3.49
CA GLU A 158 -12.75 -4.31 3.77
C GLU A 158 -13.03 -4.16 5.26
N THR A 159 -12.27 -4.82 6.12
CA THR A 159 -12.37 -4.69 7.58
C THR A 159 -12.10 -3.25 8.06
N ILE A 160 -11.11 -2.56 7.50
CA ILE A 160 -10.84 -1.14 7.82
C ILE A 160 -12.04 -0.27 7.46
N ALA A 161 -12.56 -0.43 6.24
CA ALA A 161 -13.68 0.36 5.78
C ALA A 161 -14.96 0.11 6.61
N GLU A 162 -15.22 -1.13 6.99
CA GLU A 162 -16.39 -1.51 7.79
C GLU A 162 -16.33 -0.99 9.23
N ASN A 163 -15.14 -0.93 9.82
CA ASN A 163 -14.99 -0.51 11.22
C ASN A 163 -14.68 0.97 11.38
N TYR A 164 -14.02 1.61 10.39
CA TYR A 164 -13.40 2.92 10.58
C TYR A 164 -13.65 3.91 9.44
N GLY A 165 -14.33 3.50 8.38
CA GLY A 165 -14.42 4.36 7.20
C GLY A 165 -15.55 4.02 6.25
N TYR A 166 -15.35 4.37 4.99
CA TYR A 166 -16.34 4.24 3.93
C TYR A 166 -15.73 3.60 2.69
N LYS A 167 -16.58 2.93 1.89
CA LYS A 167 -16.20 2.31 0.62
C LYS A 167 -16.63 3.21 -0.54
N ILE A 168 -15.72 3.41 -1.48
CA ILE A 168 -16.00 4.10 -2.76
C ILE A 168 -15.46 3.22 -3.88
N SER A 169 -16.22 3.04 -4.96
CA SER A 169 -15.72 2.27 -6.09
C SER A 169 -14.65 3.02 -6.88
N ALA A 170 -13.65 2.29 -7.42
CA ALA A 170 -12.63 2.85 -8.27
C ALA A 170 -13.23 3.54 -9.51
N SER A 171 -14.34 3.01 -10.05
CA SER A 171 -15.05 3.59 -11.17
C SER A 171 -15.78 4.91 -10.84
N GLU A 172 -16.20 5.14 -9.58
CA GLU A 172 -16.80 6.40 -9.15
C GLU A 172 -15.72 7.47 -8.95
N ILE A 173 -14.62 7.13 -8.26
CA ILE A 173 -13.50 8.07 -8.06
C ILE A 173 -12.86 8.48 -9.40
N GLY A 174 -12.83 7.58 -10.39
CA GLY A 174 -12.33 7.87 -11.73
C GLY A 174 -13.15 8.91 -12.52
N LYS A 175 -14.36 9.23 -12.08
CA LYS A 175 -15.22 10.25 -12.70
C LYS A 175 -15.09 11.63 -12.08
N VAL A 176 -14.45 11.72 -10.92
CA VAL A 176 -14.21 12.98 -10.20
C VAL A 176 -13.29 13.88 -11.03
N GLN A 177 -13.71 15.12 -11.28
CA GLN A 177 -12.97 16.08 -12.08
C GLN A 177 -12.51 17.30 -11.28
N ASN A 178 -13.12 17.54 -10.13
CA ASN A 178 -12.84 18.71 -9.30
C ASN A 178 -13.13 18.40 -7.80
N GLU A 179 -12.85 19.37 -6.95
CA GLU A 179 -13.06 19.27 -5.50
C GLU A 179 -14.54 19.07 -5.13
N GLU A 180 -15.46 19.75 -5.79
CA GLU A 180 -16.90 19.66 -5.50
C GLU A 180 -17.44 18.24 -5.79
N ASP A 181 -17.03 17.65 -6.91
CA ASP A 181 -17.37 16.27 -7.26
C ASP A 181 -16.83 15.30 -6.19
N PHE A 182 -15.60 15.51 -5.74
CA PHE A 182 -14.97 14.67 -4.71
C PHE A 182 -15.71 14.77 -3.38
N LEU A 183 -15.99 15.97 -2.90
CA LEU A 183 -16.72 16.20 -1.65
C LEU A 183 -18.15 15.64 -1.71
N SER A 184 -18.81 15.75 -2.87
CA SER A 184 -20.14 15.17 -3.08
C SER A 184 -20.10 13.64 -3.01
N LEU A 185 -19.07 13.02 -3.60
CA LEU A 185 -18.87 11.58 -3.55
C LEU A 185 -18.63 11.08 -2.11
N ILE A 186 -17.80 11.79 -1.36
CA ILE A 186 -17.57 11.48 0.07
C ILE A 186 -18.87 11.61 0.87
N SER A 187 -19.58 12.72 0.71
CA SER A 187 -20.84 12.97 1.43
C SER A 187 -21.89 11.88 1.17
N LYS A 188 -21.96 11.40 -0.06
CA LYS A 188 -22.82 10.27 -0.42
C LYS A 188 -22.38 9.00 0.30
N ALA A 189 -21.09 8.65 0.27
CA ALA A 189 -20.58 7.45 0.92
C ALA A 189 -20.76 7.46 2.45
N MET A 190 -20.86 8.64 3.07
CA MET A 190 -21.11 8.79 4.51
C MET A 190 -22.58 8.64 4.89
N THR A 191 -23.51 8.62 3.92
CA THR A 191 -24.96 8.54 4.16
C THR A 191 -25.59 7.20 3.76
N ASP A 192 -24.89 6.43 2.93
CA ASP A 192 -25.27 5.07 2.50
C ASP A 192 -24.81 4.03 3.53
#